data_10b24a8161cc42e2b4df683eb2ce0560
#
_entry.id   10b24a8161cc42e2b4df683eb2ce0560
#
_cell.length_a   1.000
_cell.length_b   1.000
_cell.length_c   1.000
_cell.angle_alpha   90.00
_cell.angle_beta   90.00
_cell.angle_gamma   90.00
#
_symmetry.space_group_name_H-M   'P 1'
#
loop_
_entity.id
_entity.type
_entity.pdbx_description
1 polymer ?
#
loop_
_entity_poly.entity_id
_entity_poly.type
_entity_poly.pdbx_seq_one_letter_code
_entity_poly.pdbx_strand_id
1 'polypeptide(L)'
;MKRLGAGVLVSLISLSVFAQTGKENNTLLWKISGNGLEKPSYLFGTIHLLCKEDALLSDNMKKAISDCDEVYFEVDMDNIFEMFGAMDKMKMRNDTTLQELLSEEDYQKVKDYFETKSTMLPFSMLETYKPMLAASTIEEGSMPCDNTTMMEQVIMALAKDQKKKIKGLETMAYQASVLDSIPYKLQAEQLVAFINKSNNGEENDSEMNEMFEAYKKQDLQKLESLLISTDAGIAGFTDVLLYNRNKNWVEKLGSLLSKKSLMIAVGAGHLPGKKGVINLLREKGYTLTPVENKISALREI
;
A
#
# COMPACT_ATOMS: atom_id res chain seq x y z
N MET A 1 38.29 -68.61 -12.24
CA MET A 1 37.47 -67.89 -11.25
C MET A 1 37.52 -66.41 -11.62
N LYS A 2 36.44 -65.90 -12.32
CA LYS A 2 36.33 -64.50 -12.75
C LYS A 2 35.40 -63.78 -11.78
N ARG A 3 35.86 -62.71 -11.11
CA ARG A 3 35.02 -61.85 -10.27
C ARG A 3 34.47 -60.72 -11.13
N LEU A 4 33.13 -60.65 -11.26
CA LEU A 4 32.42 -59.52 -11.79
C LEU A 4 32.31 -58.44 -10.72
N GLY A 5 32.83 -57.24 -11.01
CA GLY A 5 32.60 -56.04 -10.21
C GLY A 5 31.32 -55.36 -10.71
N ALA A 6 30.33 -55.23 -9.81
CA ALA A 6 29.14 -54.41 -10.08
C ALA A 6 29.44 -52.93 -9.83
N GLY A 7 29.45 -52.11 -10.88
CA GLY A 7 29.54 -50.67 -10.76
C GLY A 7 28.19 -50.06 -10.47
N VAL A 8 28.08 -49.36 -9.31
CA VAL A 8 26.91 -48.59 -8.93
C VAL A 8 27.04 -47.22 -9.62
N LEU A 9 26.14 -46.95 -10.54
CA LEU A 9 26.02 -45.66 -11.21
C LEU A 9 25.19 -44.72 -10.33
N VAL A 10 25.84 -43.82 -9.61
CA VAL A 10 25.14 -42.75 -8.83
C VAL A 10 24.77 -41.63 -9.80
N SER A 11 23.49 -41.55 -10.15
CA SER A 11 22.91 -40.44 -10.92
C SER A 11 22.77 -39.21 -10.03
N LEU A 12 23.68 -38.25 -10.16
CA LEU A 12 23.57 -36.91 -9.59
C LEU A 12 22.50 -36.12 -10.37
N ILE A 13 21.31 -36.04 -9.81
CA ILE A 13 20.28 -35.09 -10.29
C ILE A 13 20.67 -33.69 -9.79
N SER A 14 21.30 -32.95 -10.68
CA SER A 14 21.55 -31.51 -10.46
C SER A 14 20.21 -30.77 -10.51
N LEU A 15 19.67 -30.38 -9.36
CA LEU A 15 18.63 -29.37 -9.29
C LEU A 15 19.22 -28.01 -9.69
N SER A 16 19.01 -27.67 -10.95
CA SER A 16 19.26 -26.32 -11.45
C SER A 16 18.23 -25.39 -10.84
N VAL A 17 18.60 -24.71 -9.74
CA VAL A 17 17.86 -23.54 -9.25
C VAL A 17 18.09 -22.44 -10.28
N PHE A 18 17.16 -22.26 -11.21
CA PHE A 18 17.13 -21.07 -12.04
C PHE A 18 16.86 -19.89 -11.14
N ALA A 19 17.92 -19.15 -10.80
CA ALA A 19 17.80 -17.78 -10.34
C ALA A 19 17.22 -16.97 -11.50
N GLN A 20 15.93 -16.73 -11.49
CA GLN A 20 15.27 -15.83 -12.43
C GLN A 20 15.76 -14.41 -12.15
N THR A 21 16.55 -13.89 -13.05
CA THR A 21 17.10 -12.55 -13.03
C THR A 21 16.01 -11.50 -13.31
N GLY A 22 15.91 -10.55 -12.46
CA GLY A 22 15.20 -9.33 -12.19
C GLY A 22 14.39 -8.55 -13.22
N LYS A 23 14.03 -9.03 -14.40
CA LYS A 23 13.23 -8.27 -15.37
C LYS A 23 11.82 -8.84 -15.68
N GLU A 24 11.55 -10.09 -15.32
CA GLU A 24 10.25 -10.72 -15.60
C GLU A 24 9.19 -10.57 -14.49
N ASN A 25 9.53 -9.93 -13.37
CA ASN A 25 8.69 -9.89 -12.16
C ASN A 25 8.08 -8.51 -11.86
N ASN A 26 8.15 -7.54 -12.78
CA ASN A 26 7.54 -6.24 -12.58
C ASN A 26 6.02 -6.34 -12.74
N THR A 27 5.34 -6.59 -11.64
CA THR A 27 3.88 -6.60 -11.56
C THR A 27 3.44 -6.27 -10.15
N LEU A 28 2.29 -5.62 -10.04
CA LEU A 28 1.59 -5.39 -8.78
C LEU A 28 0.65 -6.55 -8.44
N LEU A 29 0.36 -7.48 -9.38
CA LEU A 29 -0.57 -8.59 -9.20
C LEU A 29 0.16 -9.91 -9.02
N TRP A 30 -0.10 -10.60 -7.92
CA TRP A 30 0.53 -11.85 -7.54
C TRP A 30 -0.50 -12.92 -7.22
N LYS A 31 -0.29 -14.13 -7.73
CA LYS A 31 -1.08 -15.32 -7.39
C LYS A 31 -0.46 -16.02 -6.20
N ILE A 32 -1.27 -16.33 -5.20
CA ILE A 32 -0.91 -17.11 -4.00
C ILE A 32 -1.44 -18.52 -4.17
N SER A 33 -0.55 -19.53 -4.07
CA SER A 33 -0.90 -20.94 -4.20
C SER A 33 0.00 -21.81 -3.30
N GLY A 34 -0.16 -23.11 -3.37
CA GLY A 34 0.61 -24.04 -2.52
C GLY A 34 0.11 -24.08 -1.08
N ASN A 35 0.91 -24.63 -0.17
CA ASN A 35 0.62 -24.74 1.26
C ASN A 35 -0.78 -25.30 1.58
N GLY A 36 -1.26 -26.28 0.78
CA GLY A 36 -2.55 -26.93 0.99
C GLY A 36 -3.78 -26.14 0.52
N LEU A 37 -3.61 -25.03 -0.19
CA LEU A 37 -4.73 -24.26 -0.73
C LEU A 37 -5.45 -25.03 -1.85
N GLU A 38 -6.77 -25.19 -1.74
CA GLU A 38 -7.61 -25.82 -2.78
C GLU A 38 -7.80 -24.87 -3.99
N LYS A 39 -7.91 -23.58 -3.73
CA LYS A 39 -8.04 -22.52 -4.74
C LYS A 39 -6.97 -21.47 -4.54
N PRO A 40 -6.47 -20.84 -5.63
CA PRO A 40 -5.54 -19.75 -5.50
C PRO A 40 -6.23 -18.51 -4.91
N SER A 41 -5.45 -17.70 -4.22
CA SER A 41 -5.77 -16.34 -3.83
C SER A 41 -4.88 -15.37 -4.59
N TYR A 42 -5.14 -14.07 -4.48
CA TYR A 42 -4.36 -13.05 -5.18
C TYR A 42 -3.99 -11.92 -4.23
N LEU A 43 -2.82 -11.34 -4.45
CA LEU A 43 -2.31 -10.15 -3.77
C LEU A 43 -2.07 -9.07 -4.81
N PHE A 44 -2.54 -7.86 -4.54
CA PHE A 44 -2.36 -6.70 -5.41
C PHE A 44 -1.85 -5.50 -4.63
N GLY A 45 -0.87 -4.78 -5.21
CA GLY A 45 -0.36 -3.53 -4.69
C GLY A 45 -1.18 -2.35 -5.15
N THR A 46 -1.77 -1.60 -4.21
CA THR A 46 -2.57 -0.41 -4.49
C THR A 46 -1.77 0.87 -4.30
N ILE A 47 -2.34 1.99 -4.74
CA ILE A 47 -1.92 3.34 -4.40
C ILE A 47 -3.16 4.16 -4.03
N HIS A 48 -3.03 4.95 -2.95
CA HIS A 48 -4.15 5.70 -2.39
C HIS A 48 -4.53 6.94 -3.18
N LEU A 49 -3.67 7.39 -4.08
CA LEU A 49 -3.89 8.58 -4.88
C LEU A 49 -3.32 8.39 -6.28
N LEU A 50 -4.15 8.56 -7.31
CA LEU A 50 -3.73 8.61 -8.70
C LEU A 50 -4.79 9.31 -9.56
N CYS A 51 -4.41 9.71 -10.77
CA CYS A 51 -5.35 10.25 -11.74
C CYS A 51 -6.37 9.18 -12.16
N LYS A 52 -7.62 9.58 -12.30
CA LYS A 52 -8.71 8.64 -12.61
C LYS A 52 -8.50 7.89 -13.93
N GLU A 53 -7.88 8.53 -14.92
CA GLU A 53 -7.51 7.92 -16.20
C GLU A 53 -6.46 6.81 -16.06
N ASP A 54 -5.60 6.86 -15.03
CA ASP A 54 -4.59 5.85 -14.74
C ASP A 54 -5.14 4.70 -13.87
N ALA A 55 -6.30 4.88 -13.26
CA ALA A 55 -6.92 3.94 -12.33
C ALA A 55 -7.68 2.81 -13.03
N LEU A 56 -7.02 2.10 -13.94
CA LEU A 56 -7.63 1.05 -14.73
C LEU A 56 -7.28 -0.34 -14.19
N LEU A 57 -8.24 -1.26 -14.28
CA LEU A 57 -8.02 -2.67 -13.93
C LEU A 57 -7.74 -3.49 -15.19
N SER A 58 -6.65 -4.24 -15.22
CA SER A 58 -6.37 -5.21 -16.28
C SER A 58 -7.42 -6.32 -16.29
N ASP A 59 -7.53 -7.04 -17.40
CA ASP A 59 -8.44 -8.19 -17.49
C ASP A 59 -8.04 -9.30 -16.51
N ASN A 60 -6.74 -9.50 -16.27
CA ASN A 60 -6.26 -10.44 -15.27
C ASN A 60 -6.64 -10.00 -13.84
N MET A 61 -6.60 -8.70 -13.54
CA MET A 61 -7.07 -8.17 -12.25
C MET A 61 -8.56 -8.37 -12.07
N LYS A 62 -9.38 -8.05 -13.09
CA LYS A 62 -10.84 -8.29 -13.06
C LYS A 62 -11.16 -9.76 -12.86
N LYS A 63 -10.42 -10.64 -13.56
CA LYS A 63 -10.56 -12.09 -13.37
C LYS A 63 -10.16 -12.54 -11.98
N ALA A 64 -9.06 -12.05 -11.43
CA ALA A 64 -8.61 -12.37 -10.07
C ALA A 64 -9.67 -12.01 -9.02
N ILE A 65 -10.30 -10.83 -9.14
CA ILE A 65 -11.41 -10.42 -8.27
C ILE A 65 -12.60 -11.38 -8.43
N SER A 66 -12.94 -11.73 -9.67
CA SER A 66 -14.06 -12.64 -9.96
C SER A 66 -13.86 -14.03 -9.37
N ASP A 67 -12.65 -14.57 -9.47
CA ASP A 67 -12.30 -15.93 -9.02
C ASP A 67 -12.27 -16.07 -7.49
N CYS A 68 -12.13 -14.96 -6.74
CA CYS A 68 -12.04 -14.97 -5.28
C CYS A 68 -13.43 -14.95 -4.61
N ASP A 69 -13.48 -15.53 -3.39
CA ASP A 69 -14.70 -15.56 -2.58
C ASP A 69 -14.95 -14.22 -1.86
N GLU A 70 -13.89 -13.56 -1.40
CA GLU A 70 -13.94 -12.30 -0.64
C GLU A 70 -12.79 -11.37 -1.05
N VAL A 71 -12.97 -10.05 -0.82
CA VAL A 71 -11.95 -9.02 -1.04
C VAL A 71 -11.52 -8.43 0.31
N TYR A 72 -10.21 -8.38 0.55
CA TYR A 72 -9.62 -7.80 1.74
C TYR A 72 -8.77 -6.59 1.35
N PHE A 73 -9.04 -5.48 2.00
CA PHE A 73 -8.19 -4.28 1.99
C PHE A 73 -7.40 -4.19 3.29
N GLU A 74 -6.54 -3.18 3.43
CA GLU A 74 -5.89 -2.87 4.70
C GLU A 74 -6.95 -2.64 5.78
N VAL A 75 -7.93 -1.78 5.48
CA VAL A 75 -9.10 -1.47 6.33
C VAL A 75 -10.40 -1.66 5.56
N ASP A 76 -11.50 -1.89 6.26
CA ASP A 76 -12.82 -1.99 5.67
C ASP A 76 -13.43 -0.59 5.48
N MET A 77 -13.13 0.04 4.34
CA MET A 77 -13.64 1.37 4.00
C MET A 77 -15.15 1.38 3.68
N ASP A 78 -15.80 0.22 3.55
CA ASP A 78 -17.23 0.11 3.34
C ASP A 78 -18.02 0.07 4.67
N ASN A 79 -17.31 -0.08 5.77
CA ASN A 79 -17.89 -0.16 7.11
C ASN A 79 -17.94 1.22 7.78
N ILE A 80 -19.09 1.90 7.67
CA ILE A 80 -19.30 3.22 8.27
C ILE A 80 -19.11 3.24 9.80
N PHE A 81 -19.35 2.12 10.49
CA PHE A 81 -19.15 2.03 11.94
C PHE A 81 -17.65 2.02 12.29
N GLU A 82 -16.80 1.43 11.44
CA GLU A 82 -15.34 1.54 11.60
C GLU A 82 -14.85 2.97 11.40
N MET A 83 -15.40 3.69 10.41
CA MET A 83 -15.08 5.11 10.21
C MET A 83 -15.42 5.94 11.44
N PHE A 84 -16.64 5.83 11.97
CA PHE A 84 -17.02 6.57 13.17
C PHE A 84 -16.17 6.17 14.39
N GLY A 85 -15.89 4.87 14.56
CA GLY A 85 -15.05 4.38 15.64
C GLY A 85 -13.59 4.84 15.57
N ALA A 86 -13.12 5.24 14.38
CA ALA A 86 -11.76 5.73 14.17
C ALA A 86 -11.60 7.25 14.36
N MET A 87 -12.70 8.03 14.34
CA MET A 87 -12.63 9.51 14.37
C MET A 87 -11.82 10.05 15.55
N ASP A 88 -12.03 9.52 16.75
CA ASP A 88 -11.24 9.93 17.92
C ASP A 88 -9.76 9.53 17.82
N LYS A 89 -9.47 8.46 17.09
CA LYS A 89 -8.09 8.01 16.85
C LYS A 89 -7.35 8.82 15.79
N MET A 90 -8.07 9.64 15.02
CA MET A 90 -7.47 10.60 14.10
C MET A 90 -6.94 11.84 14.78
N LYS A 91 -7.45 12.15 15.98
CA LYS A 91 -6.99 13.28 16.80
C LYS A 91 -5.65 12.96 17.46
N MET A 92 -4.89 14.02 17.73
CA MET A 92 -3.73 13.95 18.63
C MET A 92 -4.20 13.64 20.06
N ARG A 93 -3.36 12.97 20.83
CA ARG A 93 -3.64 12.65 22.24
C ARG A 93 -3.51 13.89 23.11
N ASN A 94 -4.16 13.87 24.27
CA ASN A 94 -4.07 14.90 25.30
C ASN A 94 -4.49 16.30 24.81
N ASP A 95 -5.45 16.36 23.90
CA ASP A 95 -5.95 17.59 23.28
C ASP A 95 -4.85 18.48 22.66
N THR A 96 -3.73 17.87 22.28
CA THR A 96 -2.61 18.54 21.60
C THR A 96 -3.10 19.21 20.30
N THR A 97 -2.60 20.40 20.03
CA THR A 97 -2.93 21.18 18.83
C THR A 97 -1.69 21.49 17.99
N LEU A 98 -1.89 21.83 16.72
CA LEU A 98 -0.80 22.32 15.86
C LEU A 98 -0.15 23.58 16.42
N GLN A 99 -0.92 24.46 17.07
CA GLN A 99 -0.41 25.68 17.67
C GLN A 99 0.61 25.39 18.79
N GLU A 100 0.42 24.32 19.56
CA GLU A 100 1.38 23.93 20.63
C GLU A 100 2.66 23.30 20.07
N LEU A 101 2.59 22.72 18.87
CA LEU A 101 3.70 21.99 18.26
C LEU A 101 4.61 22.87 17.39
N LEU A 102 4.08 23.95 16.82
CA LEU A 102 4.75 24.80 15.84
C LEU A 102 5.18 26.14 16.44
N SER A 103 6.12 26.81 15.79
CA SER A 103 6.34 28.24 16.02
C SER A 103 5.11 29.04 15.57
N GLU A 104 4.92 30.24 16.12
CA GLU A 104 3.80 31.11 15.69
C GLU A 104 3.84 31.38 14.17
N GLU A 105 5.03 31.57 13.60
CA GLU A 105 5.22 31.77 12.16
C GLU A 105 4.77 30.55 11.34
N ASP A 106 5.20 29.35 11.75
CA ASP A 106 4.85 28.12 11.04
C ASP A 106 3.38 27.73 11.22
N TYR A 107 2.84 27.96 12.43
CA TYR A 107 1.41 27.76 12.67
C TYR A 107 0.57 28.64 11.77
N GLN A 108 0.92 29.94 11.64
CA GLN A 108 0.19 30.87 10.78
C GLN A 108 0.30 30.44 9.31
N LYS A 109 1.47 29.98 8.83
CA LYS A 109 1.63 29.44 7.47
C LYS A 109 0.67 28.26 7.21
N VAL A 110 0.60 27.31 8.16
CA VAL A 110 -0.29 26.16 8.02
C VAL A 110 -1.74 26.60 7.99
N LYS A 111 -2.14 27.49 8.89
CA LYS A 111 -3.49 28.04 8.95
C LYS A 111 -3.88 28.73 7.64
N ASP A 112 -3.05 29.66 7.17
CA ASP A 112 -3.30 30.43 5.95
C ASP A 112 -3.41 29.50 4.73
N TYR A 113 -2.60 28.46 4.67
CA TYR A 113 -2.67 27.47 3.60
C TYR A 113 -4.04 26.80 3.54
N PHE A 114 -4.51 26.25 4.68
CA PHE A 114 -5.79 25.52 4.73
C PHE A 114 -7.03 26.44 4.67
N GLU A 115 -6.93 27.69 5.09
CA GLU A 115 -8.01 28.66 4.97
C GLU A 115 -8.15 29.21 3.54
N THR A 116 -7.06 29.24 2.75
CA THR A 116 -7.07 29.69 1.35
C THR A 116 -7.38 28.59 0.35
N LYS A 117 -7.08 27.34 0.68
CA LYS A 117 -7.36 26.18 -0.18
C LYS A 117 -8.72 25.59 0.21
N SER A 118 -9.50 25.21 -0.81
CA SER A 118 -10.75 24.48 -0.59
C SER A 118 -10.45 23.03 -0.22
N THR A 119 -10.24 22.77 1.08
CA THR A 119 -9.99 21.43 1.59
C THR A 119 -11.30 20.76 2.05
N MET A 120 -11.36 19.44 2.02
CA MET A 120 -12.54 18.68 2.44
C MET A 120 -12.87 18.89 3.93
N LEU A 121 -11.85 19.15 4.77
CA LEU A 121 -12.01 19.38 6.20
C LEU A 121 -11.62 20.82 6.56
N PRO A 122 -12.40 21.51 7.42
CA PRO A 122 -12.05 22.85 7.87
C PRO A 122 -10.80 22.82 8.76
N PHE A 123 -10.00 23.88 8.75
CA PHE A 123 -8.77 23.99 9.55
C PHE A 123 -9.01 23.73 11.04
N SER A 124 -10.12 24.17 11.59
CA SER A 124 -10.48 23.93 13.00
C SER A 124 -10.56 22.44 13.38
N MET A 125 -10.79 21.54 12.43
CA MET A 125 -10.67 20.10 12.64
C MET A 125 -9.24 19.63 12.47
N LEU A 126 -8.55 20.09 11.41
CA LEU A 126 -7.17 19.70 11.11
C LEU A 126 -6.20 20.12 12.19
N GLU A 127 -6.48 21.24 12.89
CA GLU A 127 -5.68 21.74 14.02
C GLU A 127 -5.48 20.71 15.15
N THR A 128 -6.47 19.86 15.38
CA THR A 128 -6.44 18.82 16.44
C THR A 128 -6.14 17.43 15.89
N TYR A 129 -6.11 17.25 14.57
CA TYR A 129 -5.81 15.96 13.94
C TYR A 129 -4.31 15.74 13.85
N LYS A 130 -3.91 14.47 13.77
CA LYS A 130 -2.52 14.08 13.53
C LYS A 130 -2.01 14.75 12.25
N PRO A 131 -0.88 15.46 12.28
CA PRO A 131 -0.46 16.31 11.16
C PRO A 131 -0.23 15.56 9.85
N MET A 132 0.15 14.28 9.91
CA MET A 132 0.26 13.44 8.70
C MET A 132 -1.08 13.25 7.97
N LEU A 133 -2.22 13.29 8.68
CA LEU A 133 -3.54 13.23 8.04
C LEU A 133 -3.86 14.56 7.32
N ALA A 134 -3.40 15.69 7.86
CA ALA A 134 -3.51 16.98 7.18
C ALA A 134 -2.60 17.02 5.93
N ALA A 135 -1.37 16.47 6.02
CA ALA A 135 -0.44 16.41 4.90
C ALA A 135 -1.02 15.64 3.69
N SER A 136 -1.75 14.55 3.92
CA SER A 136 -2.36 13.77 2.82
C SER A 136 -3.38 14.58 1.99
N THR A 137 -4.02 15.59 2.58
CA THR A 137 -4.94 16.48 1.84
C THR A 137 -4.21 17.47 0.93
N ILE A 138 -2.94 17.77 1.23
CA ILE A 138 -2.08 18.62 0.39
C ILE A 138 -1.64 17.86 -0.86
N GLU A 139 -1.24 16.61 -0.68
CA GLU A 139 -0.81 15.73 -1.79
C GLU A 139 -1.91 15.61 -2.85
N GLU A 140 -3.18 15.49 -2.44
CA GLU A 140 -4.31 15.43 -3.37
C GLU A 140 -4.41 16.72 -4.22
N GLY A 141 -4.19 17.88 -3.62
CA GLY A 141 -4.23 19.18 -4.32
C GLY A 141 -3.05 19.41 -5.28
N SER A 142 -2.00 18.60 -5.18
CA SER A 142 -0.77 18.72 -6.02
C SER A 142 -0.78 17.78 -7.23
N MET A 143 -1.85 16.97 -7.42
CA MET A 143 -1.93 16.05 -8.54
C MET A 143 -2.03 16.77 -9.89
N PRO A 144 -1.40 16.23 -10.96
CA PRO A 144 -1.39 16.85 -12.28
C PRO A 144 -2.71 16.71 -13.06
N CYS A 145 -3.78 16.30 -12.42
CA CYS A 145 -5.09 16.02 -13.01
C CYS A 145 -6.23 16.58 -12.17
N ASP A 146 -7.34 16.93 -12.81
CA ASP A 146 -8.52 17.50 -12.15
C ASP A 146 -9.33 16.48 -11.36
N ASN A 147 -9.18 15.19 -11.71
CA ASN A 147 -9.93 14.11 -11.09
C ASN A 147 -9.00 13.03 -10.57
N THR A 148 -8.93 12.93 -9.26
CA THR A 148 -8.19 11.89 -8.56
C THR A 148 -9.09 10.74 -8.12
N THR A 149 -8.50 9.61 -7.81
CA THR A 149 -9.17 8.44 -7.21
C THR A 149 -8.16 7.58 -6.46
N MET A 150 -8.68 6.65 -5.68
CA MET A 150 -7.91 5.60 -5.02
C MET A 150 -8.09 4.28 -5.77
N MET A 151 -7.01 3.52 -5.97
CA MET A 151 -7.11 2.19 -6.58
C MET A 151 -8.03 1.26 -5.76
N GLU A 152 -8.04 1.43 -4.44
CA GLU A 152 -8.95 0.71 -3.55
C GLU A 152 -10.41 0.97 -3.88
N GLN A 153 -10.79 2.20 -4.20
CA GLN A 153 -12.18 2.54 -4.59
C GLN A 153 -12.58 1.86 -5.89
N VAL A 154 -11.66 1.80 -6.85
CA VAL A 154 -11.91 1.13 -8.15
C VAL A 154 -12.10 -0.38 -7.96
N ILE A 155 -11.24 -1.01 -7.16
CA ILE A 155 -11.37 -2.44 -6.81
C ILE A 155 -12.65 -2.70 -6.03
N MET A 156 -12.96 -1.85 -5.05
CA MET A 156 -14.15 -1.95 -4.22
C MET A 156 -15.43 -1.84 -5.05
N ALA A 157 -15.47 -0.91 -6.01
CA ALA A 157 -16.63 -0.75 -6.91
C ALA A 157 -16.89 -2.04 -7.70
N LEU A 158 -15.86 -2.65 -8.30
CA LEU A 158 -15.99 -3.91 -9.01
C LEU A 158 -16.37 -5.08 -8.07
N ALA A 159 -15.79 -5.12 -6.87
CA ALA A 159 -16.12 -6.12 -5.87
C ALA A 159 -17.60 -6.06 -5.45
N LYS A 160 -18.13 -4.85 -5.26
CA LYS A 160 -19.57 -4.62 -4.97
C LYS A 160 -20.48 -5.03 -6.12
N ASP A 161 -20.12 -4.67 -7.34
CA ASP A 161 -20.86 -5.08 -8.54
C ASP A 161 -20.95 -6.61 -8.64
N GLN A 162 -19.89 -7.31 -8.29
CA GLN A 162 -19.83 -8.77 -8.24
C GLN A 162 -20.36 -9.37 -6.93
N LYS A 163 -20.94 -8.55 -6.03
CA LYS A 163 -21.50 -8.97 -4.73
C LYS A 163 -20.50 -9.70 -3.83
N LYS A 164 -19.22 -9.35 -3.94
CA LYS A 164 -18.16 -9.89 -3.06
C LYS A 164 -18.27 -9.23 -1.68
N LYS A 165 -17.95 -10.00 -0.64
CA LYS A 165 -17.79 -9.44 0.71
C LYS A 165 -16.49 -8.67 0.80
N ILE A 166 -16.54 -7.47 1.34
CA ILE A 166 -15.40 -6.60 1.58
C ILE A 166 -15.04 -6.66 3.07
N LYS A 167 -13.76 -6.65 3.39
CA LYS A 167 -13.23 -6.74 4.76
C LYS A 167 -11.88 -6.04 4.88
N GLY A 168 -11.47 -5.76 6.13
CA GLY A 168 -10.16 -5.23 6.48
C GLY A 168 -9.22 -6.29 7.05
N LEU A 169 -7.93 -6.17 6.73
CA LEU A 169 -6.87 -6.92 7.41
C LEU A 169 -6.64 -6.38 8.82
N GLU A 170 -6.85 -5.10 9.03
CA GLU A 170 -6.82 -4.40 10.31
C GLU A 170 -8.01 -3.47 10.44
N THR A 171 -8.19 -2.82 11.59
CA THR A 171 -9.22 -1.82 11.79
C THR A 171 -8.71 -0.43 11.46
N MET A 172 -9.60 0.46 11.02
CA MET A 172 -9.28 1.86 10.77
C MET A 172 -8.76 2.56 12.04
N ALA A 173 -9.32 2.23 13.21
CA ALA A 173 -8.86 2.74 14.50
C ALA A 173 -7.42 2.31 14.81
N TYR A 174 -7.05 1.06 14.51
CA TYR A 174 -5.67 0.59 14.67
C TYR A 174 -4.72 1.33 13.71
N GLN A 175 -5.07 1.44 12.43
CA GLN A 175 -4.24 2.14 11.45
C GLN A 175 -4.03 3.62 11.83
N ALA A 176 -5.08 4.31 12.27
CA ALA A 176 -4.94 5.67 12.79
C ALA A 176 -4.03 5.72 14.03
N SER A 177 -4.10 4.72 14.93
CA SER A 177 -3.25 4.68 16.13
C SER A 177 -1.77 4.41 15.83
N VAL A 178 -1.44 3.81 14.69
CA VAL A 178 -0.04 3.60 14.26
C VAL A 178 0.70 4.93 14.13
N LEU A 179 0.02 5.98 13.69
CA LEU A 179 0.60 7.33 13.58
C LEU A 179 0.98 7.95 14.94
N ASP A 180 0.42 7.45 16.05
CA ASP A 180 0.82 7.89 17.40
C ASP A 180 2.23 7.45 17.79
N SER A 181 2.84 6.54 17.03
CA SER A 181 4.22 6.10 17.22
C SER A 181 5.23 7.10 16.67
N ILE A 182 4.79 8.04 15.86
CA ILE A 182 5.62 9.12 15.30
C ILE A 182 5.37 10.37 16.15
N PRO A 183 6.42 11.03 16.69
CA PRO A 183 6.23 12.24 17.46
C PRO A 183 5.42 13.29 16.69
N TYR A 184 4.37 13.84 17.31
CA TYR A 184 3.49 14.82 16.65
C TYR A 184 4.24 16.05 16.16
N LYS A 185 5.28 16.49 16.92
CA LYS A 185 6.14 17.58 16.49
C LYS A 185 6.81 17.28 15.16
N LEU A 186 7.37 16.09 14.99
CA LEU A 186 7.98 15.66 13.72
C LEU A 186 6.96 15.65 12.58
N GLN A 187 5.75 15.13 12.84
CA GLN A 187 4.67 15.16 11.85
C GLN A 187 4.28 16.58 11.46
N ALA A 188 4.24 17.50 12.44
CA ALA A 188 3.91 18.92 12.21
C ALA A 188 5.02 19.65 11.42
N GLU A 189 6.29 19.39 11.74
CA GLU A 189 7.44 19.93 11.00
C GLU A 189 7.41 19.48 9.53
N GLN A 190 6.99 18.24 9.26
CA GLN A 190 6.84 17.74 7.91
C GLN A 190 5.66 18.36 7.17
N LEU A 191 4.54 18.57 7.86
CA LEU A 191 3.41 19.31 7.29
C LEU A 191 3.85 20.70 6.82
N VAL A 192 4.65 21.41 7.63
CA VAL A 192 5.22 22.73 7.27
C VAL A 192 6.15 22.59 6.04
N ALA A 193 6.98 21.58 5.99
CA ALA A 193 7.87 21.34 4.86
C ALA A 193 7.09 21.09 3.55
N PHE A 194 6.01 20.32 3.58
CA PHE A 194 5.12 20.11 2.43
C PHE A 194 4.48 21.43 1.96
N ILE A 195 3.98 22.24 2.88
CA ILE A 195 3.38 23.54 2.56
C ILE A 195 4.40 24.47 1.93
N ASN A 196 5.62 24.52 2.46
CA ASN A 196 6.69 25.36 1.90
C ASN A 196 7.05 24.94 0.46
N LYS A 197 7.15 23.63 0.18
CA LYS A 197 7.38 23.10 -1.18
C LYS A 197 6.24 23.51 -2.13
N SER A 198 4.99 23.31 -1.72
CA SER A 198 3.81 23.66 -2.50
C SER A 198 3.74 25.16 -2.82
N ASN A 199 4.07 26.04 -1.87
CA ASN A 199 4.04 27.51 -2.07
C ASN A 199 5.18 28.01 -2.97
N ASN A 200 6.31 27.31 -3.05
CA ASN A 200 7.44 27.69 -3.89
C ASN A 200 7.26 27.29 -5.36
N GLY A 201 6.15 26.67 -5.73
CA GLY A 201 5.93 26.17 -7.09
C GLY A 201 6.82 24.96 -7.42
N GLU A 202 7.45 24.36 -6.43
CA GLU A 202 8.15 23.07 -6.53
C GLU A 202 7.11 21.92 -6.59
N GLU A 203 6.00 22.20 -7.29
CA GLU A 203 4.83 21.30 -7.43
C GLU A 203 5.16 19.99 -8.16
N ASN A 204 6.29 19.95 -8.83
CA ASN A 204 6.85 18.72 -9.34
C ASN A 204 7.85 18.18 -8.32
N ASP A 205 7.37 17.71 -7.20
CA ASP A 205 8.19 16.87 -6.33
C ASP A 205 8.67 15.67 -7.16
N SER A 206 9.96 15.72 -7.55
CA SER A 206 10.53 14.67 -8.39
C SER A 206 10.32 13.28 -7.78
N GLU A 207 10.29 13.20 -6.45
CA GLU A 207 10.09 11.97 -5.69
C GLU A 207 8.64 11.45 -5.84
N MET A 208 7.64 12.33 -5.76
CA MET A 208 6.24 11.95 -5.95
C MET A 208 5.98 11.47 -7.37
N ASN A 209 6.49 12.22 -8.36
CA ASN A 209 6.39 11.83 -9.77
C ASN A 209 7.13 10.51 -10.05
N GLU A 210 8.32 10.30 -9.45
CA GLU A 210 9.04 9.03 -9.55
C GLU A 210 8.24 7.89 -8.94
N MET A 211 7.54 8.12 -7.84
CA MET A 211 6.68 7.12 -7.20
C MET A 211 5.48 6.74 -8.08
N PHE A 212 4.79 7.72 -8.68
CA PHE A 212 3.70 7.47 -9.64
C PHE A 212 4.18 6.72 -10.87
N GLU A 213 5.32 7.13 -11.44
CA GLU A 213 5.90 6.47 -12.59
C GLU A 213 6.34 5.03 -12.27
N ALA A 214 6.93 4.80 -11.10
CA ALA A 214 7.30 3.46 -10.64
C ALA A 214 6.04 2.59 -10.44
N TYR A 215 4.97 3.15 -9.88
CA TYR A 215 3.70 2.47 -9.71
C TYR A 215 3.07 2.11 -11.07
N LYS A 216 2.96 3.05 -12.00
CA LYS A 216 2.43 2.81 -13.36
C LYS A 216 3.25 1.76 -14.12
N LYS A 217 4.57 1.76 -13.94
CA LYS A 217 5.48 0.74 -14.48
C LYS A 217 5.47 -0.56 -13.69
N GLN A 218 4.75 -0.60 -12.57
CA GLN A 218 4.66 -1.73 -11.65
C GLN A 218 6.04 -2.19 -11.13
N ASP A 219 6.96 -1.25 -10.99
CA ASP A 219 8.34 -1.50 -10.57
C ASP A 219 8.46 -1.53 -9.05
N LEU A 220 8.22 -2.73 -8.48
CA LEU A 220 8.30 -2.93 -7.03
C LEU A 220 9.68 -2.65 -6.44
N GLN A 221 10.76 -2.84 -7.20
CA GLN A 221 12.12 -2.55 -6.72
C GLN A 221 12.35 -1.05 -6.60
N LYS A 222 11.89 -0.27 -7.61
CA LYS A 222 11.96 1.18 -7.55
C LYS A 222 11.08 1.73 -6.44
N LEU A 223 9.85 1.21 -6.27
CA LEU A 223 8.97 1.58 -5.17
C LEU A 223 9.61 1.30 -3.80
N GLU A 224 10.22 0.12 -3.61
CA GLU A 224 10.97 -0.19 -2.38
C GLU A 224 12.10 0.82 -2.13
N SER A 225 12.89 1.11 -3.17
CA SER A 225 14.02 2.04 -3.05
C SER A 225 13.56 3.46 -2.67
N LEU A 226 12.47 3.95 -3.26
CA LEU A 226 11.89 5.25 -2.95
C LEU A 226 11.40 5.31 -1.50
N LEU A 227 10.68 4.28 -1.03
CA LEU A 227 10.20 4.20 0.35
C LEU A 227 11.33 4.20 1.39
N ILE A 228 12.48 3.57 1.06
CA ILE A 228 13.63 3.53 1.97
C ILE A 228 14.44 4.83 1.92
N SER A 229 14.51 5.47 0.74
CA SER A 229 15.30 6.69 0.53
C SER A 229 14.60 7.97 0.97
N THR A 230 13.29 7.94 1.19
CA THR A 230 12.53 9.13 1.62
C THR A 230 13.00 9.56 3.00
N ASP A 231 13.88 10.55 3.02
CA ASP A 231 14.55 11.06 4.22
C ASP A 231 13.70 12.13 4.93
N ALA A 232 12.48 11.84 5.13
CA ALA A 232 11.59 12.80 5.79
C ALA A 232 11.57 12.65 7.33
N GLY A 233 12.61 12.10 7.95
CA GLY A 233 12.61 11.79 9.39
C GLY A 233 11.68 10.64 9.77
N ILE A 234 10.85 10.17 8.83
CA ILE A 234 9.89 9.06 8.99
C ILE A 234 10.55 7.71 8.68
N ALA A 235 11.68 7.67 7.97
CA ALA A 235 12.40 6.43 7.66
C ALA A 235 12.67 5.57 8.91
N GLY A 236 12.92 6.19 10.06
CA GLY A 236 13.05 5.50 11.35
C GLY A 236 11.78 4.80 11.84
N PHE A 237 10.62 5.07 11.25
CA PHE A 237 9.33 4.50 11.64
C PHE A 237 8.79 3.46 10.64
N THR A 238 9.58 3.08 9.63
CA THR A 238 9.21 2.07 8.62
C THR A 238 8.78 0.75 9.26
N ASP A 239 9.42 0.32 10.36
CA ASP A 239 9.02 -0.89 11.07
C ASP A 239 7.57 -0.80 11.58
N VAL A 240 7.15 0.34 12.08
CA VAL A 240 5.79 0.55 12.62
C VAL A 240 4.77 0.78 11.50
N LEU A 241 5.14 1.59 10.52
CA LEU A 241 4.24 1.96 9.42
C LEU A 241 3.98 0.79 8.46
N LEU A 242 4.98 -0.08 8.23
CA LEU A 242 4.90 -1.15 7.25
C LEU A 242 5.13 -2.55 7.86
N TYR A 243 6.32 -2.80 8.40
CA TYR A 243 6.78 -4.18 8.61
C TYR A 243 6.06 -4.92 9.73
N ASN A 244 5.70 -4.25 10.83
CA ASN A 244 4.91 -4.86 11.90
C ASN A 244 3.49 -5.17 11.42
N ARG A 245 2.91 -4.29 10.60
CA ARG A 245 1.60 -4.49 9.97
C ARG A 245 1.65 -5.67 9.00
N ASN A 246 2.65 -5.75 8.13
CA ASN A 246 2.88 -6.88 7.22
C ASN A 246 2.90 -8.21 7.97
N LYS A 247 3.65 -8.28 9.08
CA LYS A 247 3.72 -9.48 9.91
C LYS A 247 2.35 -9.87 10.47
N ASN A 248 1.62 -8.91 11.05
CA ASN A 248 0.29 -9.14 11.60
C ASN A 248 -0.70 -9.60 10.51
N TRP A 249 -0.65 -9.00 9.33
CA TRP A 249 -1.50 -9.39 8.20
C TRP A 249 -1.20 -10.81 7.73
N VAL A 250 0.07 -11.16 7.58
CA VAL A 250 0.46 -12.52 7.13
C VAL A 250 0.06 -13.59 8.16
N GLU A 251 0.16 -13.31 9.46
CA GLU A 251 -0.37 -14.22 10.50
C GLU A 251 -1.89 -14.40 10.37
N LYS A 252 -2.64 -13.32 10.20
CA LYS A 252 -4.10 -13.35 9.98
C LYS A 252 -4.45 -14.11 8.70
N LEU A 253 -3.73 -13.83 7.61
CA LEU A 253 -3.94 -14.46 6.31
C LEU A 253 -3.76 -15.98 6.36
N GLY A 254 -2.85 -16.51 7.16
CA GLY A 254 -2.65 -17.95 7.30
C GLY A 254 -3.94 -18.70 7.65
N SER A 255 -4.77 -18.14 8.53
CA SER A 255 -6.05 -18.73 8.93
C SER A 255 -7.20 -18.47 7.94
N LEU A 256 -7.10 -17.44 7.12
CA LEU A 256 -8.14 -17.06 6.16
C LEU A 256 -7.97 -17.80 4.83
N LEU A 257 -6.74 -17.86 4.32
CA LEU A 257 -6.39 -18.49 3.03
C LEU A 257 -6.73 -19.98 3.01
N SER A 258 -6.61 -20.69 4.15
CA SER A 258 -6.98 -22.11 4.26
C SER A 258 -8.48 -22.36 4.12
N LYS A 259 -9.32 -21.34 4.24
CA LYS A 259 -10.79 -21.46 4.23
C LYS A 259 -11.43 -20.92 2.97
N LYS A 260 -10.81 -19.93 2.33
CA LYS A 260 -11.40 -19.17 1.22
C LYS A 260 -10.33 -18.67 0.26
N SER A 261 -10.73 -18.49 -0.99
CA SER A 261 -9.97 -17.75 -1.96
C SER A 261 -10.16 -16.25 -1.75
N LEU A 262 -9.07 -15.50 -1.63
CA LEU A 262 -9.08 -14.07 -1.28
C LEU A 262 -8.41 -13.22 -2.37
N MET A 263 -9.03 -12.08 -2.67
CA MET A 263 -8.35 -10.97 -3.30
C MET A 263 -7.88 -10.01 -2.20
N ILE A 264 -6.57 -9.85 -2.06
CA ILE A 264 -5.93 -9.04 -1.02
C ILE A 264 -5.34 -7.81 -1.70
N ALA A 265 -5.84 -6.62 -1.37
CA ALA A 265 -5.42 -5.36 -1.96
C ALA A 265 -4.86 -4.45 -0.85
N VAL A 266 -3.55 -4.22 -0.88
CA VAL A 266 -2.81 -3.41 0.11
C VAL A 266 -1.86 -2.47 -0.60
N GLY A 267 -1.46 -1.38 0.03
CA GLY A 267 -0.53 -0.41 -0.56
C GLY A 267 0.71 -1.09 -1.14
N ALA A 268 1.12 -0.69 -2.35
CA ALA A 268 2.23 -1.32 -3.08
C ALA A 268 3.53 -1.36 -2.28
N GLY A 269 3.75 -0.37 -1.40
CA GLY A 269 4.89 -0.31 -0.49
C GLY A 269 4.98 -1.47 0.51
N HIS A 270 3.87 -2.17 0.77
CA HIS A 270 3.84 -3.35 1.63
C HIS A 270 4.35 -4.63 0.95
N LEU A 271 4.44 -4.65 -0.39
CA LEU A 271 4.72 -5.87 -1.15
C LEU A 271 6.19 -6.29 -1.15
N PRO A 272 7.16 -5.38 -1.48
CA PRO A 272 8.53 -5.76 -1.77
C PRO A 272 9.39 -5.96 -0.51
N GLY A 273 10.60 -6.49 -0.73
CA GLY A 273 11.63 -6.59 0.29
C GLY A 273 11.53 -7.80 1.20
N LYS A 274 12.53 -7.94 2.07
CA LYS A 274 12.62 -9.07 3.02
C LYS A 274 11.46 -9.12 4.03
N LYS A 275 10.98 -7.95 4.46
CA LYS A 275 9.86 -7.78 5.38
C LYS A 275 8.54 -7.47 4.64
N GLY A 276 8.54 -7.54 3.31
CA GLY A 276 7.36 -7.36 2.47
C GLY A 276 6.44 -8.57 2.50
N VAL A 277 5.15 -8.33 2.22
CA VAL A 277 4.08 -9.37 2.30
C VAL A 277 4.39 -10.54 1.36
N ILE A 278 4.96 -10.28 0.16
CA ILE A 278 5.34 -11.34 -0.79
C ILE A 278 6.33 -12.32 -0.14
N ASN A 279 7.40 -11.80 0.46
CA ASN A 279 8.43 -12.64 1.07
C ASN A 279 7.91 -13.34 2.33
N LEU A 280 7.18 -12.63 3.18
CA LEU A 280 6.62 -13.20 4.40
C LEU A 280 5.64 -14.36 4.12
N LEU A 281 4.83 -14.26 3.06
CA LEU A 281 3.97 -15.36 2.62
C LEU A 281 4.80 -16.55 2.09
N ARG A 282 5.90 -16.30 1.37
CA ARG A 282 6.83 -17.36 0.95
C ARG A 282 7.45 -18.08 2.14
N GLU A 283 7.86 -17.36 3.17
CA GLU A 283 8.38 -17.93 4.41
C GLU A 283 7.35 -18.79 5.16
N LYS A 284 6.05 -18.50 4.99
CA LYS A 284 4.95 -19.35 5.50
C LYS A 284 4.65 -20.57 4.61
N GLY A 285 5.41 -20.77 3.51
CA GLY A 285 5.28 -21.94 2.63
C GLY A 285 4.33 -21.74 1.44
N TYR A 286 3.81 -20.54 1.21
CA TYR A 286 3.03 -20.23 0.02
C TYR A 286 3.92 -20.01 -1.20
N THR A 287 3.39 -20.31 -2.38
CA THR A 287 4.01 -19.99 -3.67
C THR A 287 3.42 -18.69 -4.21
N LEU A 288 4.25 -17.66 -4.37
CA LEU A 288 3.90 -16.36 -4.94
C LEU A 288 4.40 -16.29 -6.39
N THR A 289 3.47 -16.31 -7.34
CA THR A 289 3.76 -16.25 -8.79
C THR A 289 3.28 -14.90 -9.35
N PRO A 290 4.14 -14.15 -10.06
CA PRO A 290 3.72 -12.91 -10.71
C PRO A 290 2.65 -13.20 -11.76
N VAL A 291 1.65 -12.31 -11.84
CA VAL A 291 0.60 -12.35 -12.85
C VAL A 291 0.73 -11.10 -13.72
N GLU A 292 0.69 -11.27 -15.03
CA GLU A 292 0.72 -10.14 -15.96
C GLU A 292 -0.45 -9.19 -15.67
N ASN A 293 -0.13 -7.90 -15.45
CA ASN A 293 -1.13 -6.88 -15.09
C ASN A 293 -1.06 -5.69 -16.05
N LYS A 294 -0.96 -5.98 -17.35
CA LYS A 294 -0.97 -4.94 -18.39
C LYS A 294 -2.40 -4.48 -18.65
N ILE A 295 -2.59 -3.18 -18.64
CA ILE A 295 -3.82 -2.56 -19.12
C ILE A 295 -3.75 -2.63 -20.65
N SER A 296 -4.66 -3.39 -21.25
CA SER A 296 -4.81 -3.37 -22.69
C SER A 296 -5.19 -1.96 -23.11
N ALA A 297 -4.36 -1.31 -23.93
CA ALA A 297 -4.75 -0.04 -24.53
C ALA A 297 -6.16 -0.20 -25.10
N LEU A 298 -7.05 0.73 -24.77
CA LEU A 298 -8.39 0.78 -25.33
C LEU A 298 -8.22 0.60 -26.86
N ARG A 299 -8.79 -0.47 -27.41
CA ARG A 299 -8.91 -0.56 -28.86
C ARG A 299 -9.71 0.66 -29.26
N GLU A 300 -9.02 1.61 -29.90
CA GLU A 300 -9.69 2.70 -30.61
C GLU A 300 -10.68 2.04 -31.57
N ILE A 301 -11.98 2.29 -31.33
CA ILE A 301 -13.07 1.90 -32.20
C ILE A 301 -13.31 3.06 -33.15
#